data_cb5971ae3d03402f708e57f460ccac28
#
_entry.id   cb5971ae3d03402f708e57f460ccac28
#
_cell.length_a   1.000
_cell.length_b   1.000
_cell.length_c   1.000
_cell.angle_alpha   90.00
_cell.angle_beta   90.00
_cell.angle_gamma   90.00
#
_symmetry.space_group_name_H-M   'P 1'
#
loop_
_entity.id
_entity.type
_entity.pdbx_description
1 polymer ?
#
loop_
_entity_poly.entity_id
_entity_poly.type
_entity_poly.pdbx_seq_one_letter_code
_entity_poly.pdbx_strand_id
1 'polypeptide(L)'
;MLIRPYQPSDWDATYQVCLETGDSGLDAKHLHTDPKALGNIYVGAYLRFEPELAYVLEDEQGVCGYVLGALDSKRFYERYLREWLPPLQQTHAKPTGDRSKWNPSAQLHALLFEPEMVYQPKLVNWPAHLHIDLIARAQGKGWGKQMIDRLLADLIERKSSGVHLGVSTRNDRAIGFYQKMGFAEIMRDGPADDGTIYMARGLP
;
A
#
# COMPACT_ATOMS: atom_id res chain seq x y z
N MET A 1 -17.78 11.20 8.37
CA MET A 1 -16.88 10.14 7.86
C MET A 1 -17.08 8.88 8.68
N LEU A 2 -17.02 7.70 8.05
CA LEU A 2 -17.24 6.40 8.66
C LEU A 2 -16.14 5.43 8.18
N ILE A 3 -15.53 4.68 9.10
CA ILE A 3 -14.66 3.54 8.79
C ILE A 3 -15.53 2.30 8.74
N ARG A 4 -15.49 1.59 7.63
CA ARG A 4 -16.23 0.33 7.46
C ARG A 4 -15.40 -0.72 6.72
N PRO A 5 -15.73 -2.02 6.84
CA PRO A 5 -15.12 -3.05 6.02
C PRO A 5 -15.24 -2.72 4.52
N TYR A 6 -14.21 -3.07 3.77
CA TYR A 6 -14.23 -3.04 2.31
C TYR A 6 -15.34 -3.95 1.76
N GLN A 7 -15.94 -3.52 0.66
CA GLN A 7 -16.87 -4.30 -0.14
C GLN A 7 -16.40 -4.34 -1.61
N PRO A 8 -16.72 -5.38 -2.38
CA PRO A 8 -16.30 -5.48 -3.79
C PRO A 8 -16.71 -4.27 -4.67
N SER A 9 -17.80 -3.58 -4.30
CA SER A 9 -18.24 -2.33 -4.96
C SER A 9 -17.29 -1.15 -4.74
N ASP A 10 -16.38 -1.21 -3.76
CA ASP A 10 -15.42 -0.15 -3.46
C ASP A 10 -14.13 -0.25 -4.30
N TRP A 11 -14.01 -1.29 -5.14
CA TRP A 11 -12.80 -1.58 -5.91
C TRP A 11 -12.27 -0.35 -6.66
N ASP A 12 -13.09 0.22 -7.54
CA ASP A 12 -12.66 1.36 -8.35
C ASP A 12 -12.39 2.61 -7.51
N ALA A 13 -13.16 2.82 -6.43
CA ALA A 13 -12.95 3.94 -5.53
C ALA A 13 -11.63 3.81 -4.72
N THR A 14 -11.25 2.61 -4.29
CA THR A 14 -9.94 2.36 -3.66
C THR A 14 -8.78 2.60 -4.62
N TYR A 15 -8.91 2.18 -5.88
CA TYR A 15 -7.94 2.50 -6.92
C TYR A 15 -7.80 4.00 -7.16
N GLN A 16 -8.93 4.71 -7.16
CA GLN A 16 -8.94 6.17 -7.29
C GLN A 16 -8.23 6.85 -6.11
N VAL A 17 -8.46 6.42 -4.87
CA VAL A 17 -7.73 6.91 -3.69
C VAL A 17 -6.22 6.69 -3.85
N CYS A 18 -5.80 5.49 -4.29
CA CYS A 18 -4.39 5.18 -4.54
C CYS A 18 -3.77 6.14 -5.58
N LEU A 19 -4.49 6.43 -6.66
CA LEU A 19 -4.04 7.36 -7.69
C LEU A 19 -3.95 8.81 -7.16
N GLU A 20 -4.91 9.23 -6.33
CA GLU A 20 -4.95 10.57 -5.72
C GLU A 20 -3.93 10.78 -4.60
N THR A 21 -3.17 9.75 -4.24
CA THR A 21 -2.15 9.80 -3.18
C THR A 21 -0.79 9.26 -3.64
N GLY A 22 -0.70 8.83 -4.90
CA GLY A 22 0.42 8.05 -5.43
C GLY A 22 1.74 8.80 -5.60
N ASP A 23 1.76 10.14 -5.46
CA ASP A 23 3.00 10.93 -5.44
C ASP A 23 3.38 11.30 -4.00
N SER A 24 3.88 10.31 -3.26
CA SER A 24 4.29 10.48 -1.85
C SER A 24 3.20 11.13 -0.97
N GLY A 25 1.94 10.74 -1.21
CA GLY A 25 0.76 11.28 -0.51
C GLY A 25 0.10 12.48 -1.19
N LEU A 26 0.58 12.88 -2.36
CA LEU A 26 0.01 13.91 -3.23
C LEU A 26 -0.70 13.28 -4.44
N ASP A 27 -1.53 14.07 -5.14
CA ASP A 27 -2.28 13.64 -6.32
C ASP A 27 -1.35 13.30 -7.50
N ALA A 28 -1.36 12.04 -7.92
CA ALA A 28 -0.57 11.53 -9.03
C ALA A 28 -1.33 11.39 -10.36
N LYS A 29 -2.60 11.83 -10.45
CA LYS A 29 -3.42 11.71 -11.68
C LYS A 29 -2.73 12.30 -12.91
N HIS A 30 -2.04 13.41 -12.74
CA HIS A 30 -1.34 14.11 -13.83
C HIS A 30 -0.06 13.38 -14.29
N LEU A 31 0.46 12.45 -13.50
CA LEU A 31 1.69 11.69 -13.80
C LEU A 31 1.40 10.42 -14.62
N HIS A 32 0.19 9.86 -14.49
CA HIS A 32 -0.11 8.54 -15.02
C HIS A 32 -1.08 8.59 -16.21
N THR A 33 -0.66 7.97 -17.32
CA THR A 33 -1.51 7.75 -18.50
C THR A 33 -2.42 6.52 -18.32
N ASP A 34 -2.04 5.58 -17.44
CA ASP A 34 -2.86 4.46 -17.00
C ASP A 34 -3.32 4.71 -15.54
N PRO A 35 -4.59 5.06 -15.31
CA PRO A 35 -5.11 5.36 -13.98
C PRO A 35 -5.17 4.13 -13.06
N LYS A 36 -5.04 2.91 -13.60
CA LYS A 36 -5.06 1.67 -12.82
C LYS A 36 -3.68 1.17 -12.44
N ALA A 37 -2.61 1.71 -13.01
CA ALA A 37 -1.25 1.20 -12.80
C ALA A 37 -0.85 1.15 -11.33
N LEU A 38 -1.05 2.23 -10.56
CA LEU A 38 -0.76 2.26 -9.12
C LEU A 38 -1.60 1.24 -8.34
N GLY A 39 -2.90 1.20 -8.58
CA GLY A 39 -3.80 0.26 -7.92
C GLY A 39 -3.45 -1.21 -8.21
N ASN A 40 -3.01 -1.52 -9.43
CA ASN A 40 -2.56 -2.86 -9.81
C ASN A 40 -1.31 -3.31 -9.02
N ILE A 41 -0.43 -2.38 -8.66
CA ILE A 41 0.77 -2.70 -7.89
C ILE A 41 0.47 -2.72 -6.39
N TYR A 42 -0.21 -1.70 -5.85
CA TYR A 42 -0.24 -1.42 -4.41
C TYR A 42 -1.57 -1.77 -3.70
N VAL A 43 -2.67 -2.02 -4.43
CA VAL A 43 -4.01 -2.16 -3.84
C VAL A 43 -4.68 -3.49 -4.18
N GLY A 44 -4.77 -3.83 -5.45
CA GLY A 44 -5.67 -4.89 -5.91
C GLY A 44 -5.40 -6.27 -5.31
N ALA A 45 -4.13 -6.60 -5.08
CA ALA A 45 -3.76 -7.89 -4.46
C ALA A 45 -4.31 -8.01 -3.03
N TYR A 46 -4.30 -6.94 -2.22
CA TYR A 46 -4.88 -6.95 -0.88
C TYR A 46 -6.39 -7.17 -0.93
N LEU A 47 -7.09 -6.41 -1.78
CA LEU A 47 -8.54 -6.53 -1.95
C LEU A 47 -8.96 -7.91 -2.42
N ARG A 48 -8.10 -8.59 -3.17
CA ARG A 48 -8.34 -9.94 -3.68
C ARG A 48 -8.00 -11.03 -2.69
N PHE A 49 -6.94 -10.87 -1.90
CA PHE A 49 -6.38 -11.94 -1.08
C PHE A 49 -6.73 -11.84 0.40
N GLU A 50 -6.91 -10.63 0.91
CA GLU A 50 -7.13 -10.34 2.33
C GLU A 50 -8.27 -9.30 2.53
N PRO A 51 -9.43 -9.46 1.84
CA PRO A 51 -10.52 -8.47 1.92
C PRO A 51 -11.03 -8.25 3.34
N GLU A 52 -10.88 -9.24 4.22
CA GLU A 52 -11.24 -9.16 5.64
C GLU A 52 -10.30 -8.31 6.49
N LEU A 53 -9.13 -7.94 5.95
CA LEU A 53 -8.17 -6.98 6.53
C LEU A 53 -8.14 -5.67 5.76
N ALA A 54 -9.18 -5.39 4.99
CA ALA A 54 -9.34 -4.16 4.21
C ALA A 54 -10.49 -3.30 4.77
N TYR A 55 -10.20 -2.04 5.03
CA TYR A 55 -11.18 -1.05 5.49
C TYR A 55 -11.12 0.19 4.62
N VAL A 56 -12.27 0.80 4.38
CA VAL A 56 -12.40 2.08 3.70
C VAL A 56 -12.89 3.15 4.67
N LEU A 57 -12.46 4.38 4.42
CA LEU A 57 -13.01 5.59 5.01
C LEU A 57 -13.94 6.23 4.00
N GLU A 58 -15.18 6.49 4.40
CA GLU A 58 -16.23 7.04 3.55
C GLU A 58 -16.81 8.32 4.15
N ASP A 59 -17.11 9.30 3.32
CA ASP A 59 -17.87 10.48 3.64
C ASP A 59 -19.07 10.64 2.67
N GLU A 60 -19.77 11.77 2.71
CA GLU A 60 -20.91 12.07 1.84
C GLU A 60 -20.58 12.10 0.33
N GLN A 61 -19.28 12.23 0.00
CA GLN A 61 -18.76 12.21 -1.38
C GLN A 61 -18.23 10.84 -1.80
N GLY A 62 -18.33 9.82 -0.92
CA GLY A 62 -17.85 8.46 -1.15
C GLY A 62 -16.53 8.14 -0.47
N VAL A 63 -15.87 7.07 -0.92
CA VAL A 63 -14.61 6.59 -0.34
C VAL A 63 -13.51 7.65 -0.50
N CYS A 64 -12.84 7.94 0.62
CA CYS A 64 -11.80 8.98 0.71
C CYS A 64 -10.52 8.51 1.39
N GLY A 65 -10.42 7.23 1.69
CA GLY A 65 -9.24 6.58 2.24
C GLY A 65 -9.44 5.08 2.37
N TYR A 66 -8.34 4.38 2.55
CA TYR A 66 -8.34 2.95 2.87
C TYR A 66 -7.18 2.61 3.81
N VAL A 67 -7.31 1.51 4.53
CA VAL A 67 -6.21 0.75 5.14
C VAL A 67 -6.36 -0.71 4.73
N LEU A 68 -5.27 -1.28 4.27
CA LEU A 68 -5.18 -2.65 3.78
C LEU A 68 -4.13 -3.39 4.60
N GLY A 69 -4.41 -4.61 4.98
CA GLY A 69 -3.50 -5.46 5.72
C GLY A 69 -3.27 -6.80 5.04
N ALA A 70 -2.13 -7.40 5.34
CA ALA A 70 -1.87 -8.80 5.08
C ALA A 70 -1.34 -9.44 6.35
N LEU A 71 -1.89 -10.59 6.73
CA LEU A 71 -1.55 -11.26 8.00
C LEU A 71 -0.17 -11.90 7.95
N ASP A 72 0.21 -12.45 6.80
CA ASP A 72 1.48 -13.14 6.55
C ASP A 72 2.09 -12.63 5.25
N SER A 73 3.10 -11.78 5.36
CA SER A 73 3.79 -11.16 4.23
C SER A 73 4.42 -12.16 3.28
N LYS A 74 5.00 -13.24 3.82
CA LYS A 74 5.63 -14.27 2.97
C LYS A 74 4.59 -14.92 2.08
N ARG A 75 3.51 -15.41 2.68
CA ARG A 75 2.38 -16.01 1.94
C ARG A 75 1.72 -15.02 0.97
N PHE A 76 1.56 -13.77 1.39
CA PHE A 76 0.99 -12.73 0.54
C PHE A 76 1.82 -12.51 -0.72
N TYR A 77 3.14 -12.31 -0.59
CA TYR A 77 4.02 -12.07 -1.75
C TYR A 77 4.20 -13.31 -2.61
N GLU A 78 4.19 -14.52 -2.05
CA GLU A 78 4.15 -15.77 -2.83
C GLU A 78 2.89 -15.82 -3.72
N ARG A 79 1.72 -15.46 -3.18
CA ARG A 79 0.47 -15.36 -3.95
C ARG A 79 0.49 -14.20 -4.94
N TYR A 80 1.05 -13.05 -4.56
CA TYR A 80 1.21 -11.91 -5.44
C TYR A 80 1.96 -12.30 -6.72
N LEU A 81 3.09 -12.97 -6.58
CA LEU A 81 3.90 -13.41 -7.71
C LEU A 81 3.22 -14.50 -8.55
N ARG A 82 2.52 -15.43 -7.93
CA ARG A 82 1.95 -16.62 -8.61
C ARG A 82 0.54 -16.39 -9.14
N GLU A 83 -0.28 -15.62 -8.45
CA GLU A 83 -1.72 -15.53 -8.73
C GLU A 83 -2.15 -14.13 -9.21
N TRP A 84 -1.46 -13.06 -8.75
CA TRP A 84 -1.82 -11.68 -9.07
C TRP A 84 -1.14 -11.14 -10.33
N LEU A 85 0.18 -11.28 -10.43
CA LEU A 85 0.94 -10.72 -11.55
C LEU A 85 0.64 -11.41 -12.90
N PRO A 86 0.52 -12.76 -13.03
CA PRO A 86 0.40 -13.38 -14.34
C PRO A 86 -0.79 -12.91 -15.18
N PRO A 87 -2.02 -12.73 -14.64
CA PRO A 87 -3.13 -12.16 -15.40
C PRO A 87 -2.86 -10.72 -15.88
N LEU A 88 -2.20 -9.90 -15.04
CA LEU A 88 -1.83 -8.54 -15.41
C LEU A 88 -0.77 -8.50 -16.51
N GLN A 89 0.21 -9.39 -16.45
CA GLN A 89 1.23 -9.55 -17.49
C GLN A 89 0.65 -9.93 -18.86
N GLN A 90 -0.48 -10.65 -18.89
CA GLN A 90 -1.16 -11.00 -20.13
C GLN A 90 -1.88 -9.80 -20.78
N THR A 91 -2.27 -8.82 -19.98
CA THR A 91 -3.06 -7.66 -20.43
C THR A 91 -2.24 -6.38 -20.58
N HIS A 92 -0.99 -6.37 -20.11
CA HIS A 92 -0.08 -5.23 -20.19
C HIS A 92 1.19 -5.62 -20.94
N ALA A 93 1.66 -4.74 -21.82
CA ALA A 93 2.95 -4.96 -22.48
C ALA A 93 4.10 -4.60 -21.53
N LYS A 94 5.17 -5.44 -21.53
CA LYS A 94 6.41 -5.09 -20.85
C LYS A 94 7.02 -3.89 -21.56
N PRO A 95 7.31 -2.78 -20.86
CA PRO A 95 7.98 -1.63 -21.48
C PRO A 95 9.35 -2.01 -22.06
N THR A 96 9.70 -1.41 -23.18
CA THR A 96 10.98 -1.65 -23.87
C THR A 96 11.75 -0.35 -24.09
N GLY A 97 13.04 -0.46 -24.43
CA GLY A 97 13.91 0.69 -24.68
C GLY A 97 14.57 1.26 -23.43
N ASP A 98 15.01 2.50 -23.51
CA ASP A 98 15.76 3.19 -22.46
C ASP A 98 14.86 3.57 -21.28
N ARG A 99 15.09 2.97 -20.11
CA ARG A 99 14.32 3.21 -18.87
C ARG A 99 14.27 4.67 -18.45
N SER A 100 15.31 5.44 -18.72
CA SER A 100 15.37 6.87 -18.37
C SER A 100 14.32 7.73 -19.10
N LYS A 101 13.74 7.18 -20.19
CA LYS A 101 12.72 7.84 -21.01
C LYS A 101 11.30 7.33 -20.73
N TRP A 102 11.14 6.38 -19.84
CA TRP A 102 9.83 5.85 -19.51
C TRP A 102 9.01 6.87 -18.71
N ASN A 103 7.75 7.03 -19.09
CA ASN A 103 6.81 7.78 -18.26
C ASN A 103 6.48 6.98 -16.99
N PRO A 104 5.89 7.64 -15.97
CA PRO A 104 5.58 6.98 -14.70
C PRO A 104 4.70 5.73 -14.83
N SER A 105 3.72 5.70 -15.76
CA SER A 105 2.91 4.49 -15.99
C SER A 105 3.74 3.34 -16.55
N ALA A 106 4.67 3.62 -17.49
CA ALA A 106 5.55 2.60 -18.01
C ALA A 106 6.50 2.04 -16.94
N GLN A 107 6.98 2.89 -16.01
CA GLN A 107 7.78 2.43 -14.87
C GLN A 107 6.98 1.47 -13.99
N LEU A 108 5.70 1.78 -13.69
CA LEU A 108 4.82 0.88 -12.94
C LEU A 108 4.51 -0.42 -13.71
N HIS A 109 4.29 -0.34 -15.02
CA HIS A 109 4.09 -1.55 -15.84
C HIS A 109 5.33 -2.45 -15.82
N ALA A 110 6.53 -1.89 -15.72
CA ALA A 110 7.75 -2.69 -15.59
C ALA A 110 7.74 -3.53 -14.30
N LEU A 111 7.18 -3.02 -13.18
CA LEU A 111 7.06 -3.75 -11.93
C LEU A 111 6.14 -4.98 -12.01
N LEU A 112 5.26 -5.06 -13.01
CA LEU A 112 4.49 -6.28 -13.26
C LEU A 112 5.40 -7.43 -13.69
N PHE A 113 6.50 -7.16 -14.39
CA PHE A 113 7.43 -8.15 -14.93
C PHE A 113 8.71 -8.30 -14.10
N GLU A 114 9.08 -7.25 -13.38
CA GLU A 114 10.26 -7.18 -12.52
C GLU A 114 9.83 -6.62 -11.15
N PRO A 115 9.11 -7.42 -10.34
CA PRO A 115 8.48 -6.95 -9.11
C PRO A 115 9.53 -6.60 -8.05
N GLU A 116 9.41 -5.41 -7.48
CA GLU A 116 10.20 -4.96 -6.33
C GLU A 116 9.48 -5.27 -5.00
N MET A 117 8.14 -5.41 -5.04
CA MET A 117 7.34 -5.82 -3.90
C MET A 117 7.48 -7.32 -3.67
N VAL A 118 8.48 -7.68 -2.88
CA VAL A 118 8.80 -9.06 -2.53
C VAL A 118 9.00 -9.20 -1.02
N TYR A 119 8.84 -10.43 -0.53
CA TYR A 119 9.08 -10.72 0.88
C TYR A 119 10.50 -10.37 1.29
N GLN A 120 10.63 -9.63 2.40
CA GLN A 120 11.91 -9.24 2.99
C GLN A 120 12.20 -10.12 4.23
N PRO A 121 13.16 -11.06 4.16
CA PRO A 121 13.45 -11.97 5.28
C PRO A 121 13.84 -11.28 6.59
N LYS A 122 14.40 -10.07 6.51
CA LYS A 122 14.76 -9.25 7.68
C LYS A 122 13.54 -8.80 8.50
N LEU A 123 12.33 -8.86 7.91
CA LEU A 123 11.08 -8.46 8.56
C LEU A 123 10.31 -9.64 9.18
N VAL A 124 10.92 -10.82 9.29
CA VAL A 124 10.27 -12.06 9.78
C VAL A 124 9.62 -11.91 11.17
N ASN A 125 10.17 -11.06 12.04
CA ASN A 125 9.62 -10.81 13.37
C ASN A 125 8.33 -9.95 13.36
N TRP A 126 7.99 -9.35 12.22
CA TRP A 126 6.78 -8.56 12.00
C TRP A 126 6.03 -9.14 10.78
N PRO A 127 5.38 -10.31 10.95
CA PRO A 127 4.88 -11.09 9.81
C PRO A 127 3.77 -10.39 9.02
N ALA A 128 2.95 -9.56 9.66
CA ALA A 128 1.94 -8.79 8.97
C ALA A 128 2.53 -7.53 8.32
N HIS A 129 1.84 -7.01 7.28
CA HIS A 129 2.16 -5.70 6.73
C HIS A 129 0.90 -4.91 6.39
N LEU A 130 1.05 -3.61 6.23
CA LEU A 130 -0.06 -2.72 5.92
C LEU A 130 0.27 -1.71 4.82
N HIS A 131 -0.81 -1.22 4.18
CA HIS A 131 -0.80 -0.09 3.26
C HIS A 131 -1.99 0.82 3.60
N ILE A 132 -1.77 2.14 3.67
CA ILE A 132 -2.81 3.11 4.03
C ILE A 132 -2.64 4.40 3.23
N ASP A 133 -3.76 4.85 2.66
CA ASP A 133 -3.84 6.14 1.98
C ASP A 133 -5.14 6.86 2.33
N LEU A 134 -5.02 8.18 2.49
CA LEU A 134 -6.14 9.10 2.66
C LEU A 134 -5.95 10.29 1.72
N ILE A 135 -6.96 10.61 0.93
CA ILE A 135 -6.92 11.82 0.10
C ILE A 135 -7.01 13.10 0.95
N ALA A 136 -6.64 14.23 0.38
CA ALA A 136 -6.45 15.50 1.08
C ALA A 136 -7.61 15.88 2.01
N ARG A 137 -8.88 15.69 1.57
CA ARG A 137 -10.05 16.04 2.39
C ARG A 137 -10.23 15.20 3.65
N ALA A 138 -9.58 14.03 3.72
CA ALA A 138 -9.62 13.13 4.88
C ALA A 138 -8.42 13.27 5.82
N GLN A 139 -7.37 13.96 5.37
CA GLN A 139 -6.12 14.12 6.13
C GLN A 139 -6.24 15.15 7.27
N GLY A 140 -5.33 15.06 8.25
CA GLY A 140 -5.21 16.04 9.34
C GLY A 140 -6.33 15.99 10.40
N LYS A 141 -7.26 15.04 10.31
CA LYS A 141 -8.46 14.93 11.18
C LYS A 141 -8.44 13.70 12.10
N GLY A 142 -7.30 13.03 12.22
CA GLY A 142 -7.14 11.84 13.08
C GLY A 142 -7.65 10.52 12.47
N TRP A 143 -8.21 10.52 11.27
CA TRP A 143 -8.76 9.32 10.63
C TRP A 143 -7.70 8.27 10.33
N GLY A 144 -6.51 8.66 9.90
CA GLY A 144 -5.41 7.72 9.67
C GLY A 144 -5.06 6.90 10.91
N LYS A 145 -5.04 7.54 12.09
CA LYS A 145 -4.85 6.83 13.36
C LYS A 145 -5.96 5.82 13.62
N GLN A 146 -7.22 6.24 13.48
CA GLN A 146 -8.36 5.36 13.73
C GLN A 146 -8.40 4.16 12.79
N MET A 147 -8.04 4.36 11.51
CA MET A 147 -7.95 3.27 10.53
C MET A 147 -6.84 2.27 10.87
N ILE A 148 -5.64 2.76 11.23
CA ILE A 148 -4.55 1.89 11.66
C ILE A 148 -4.95 1.16 12.95
N ASP A 149 -5.51 1.84 13.95
CA ASP A 149 -5.94 1.21 15.21
C ASP A 149 -6.95 0.08 14.93
N ARG A 150 -7.88 0.28 13.98
CA ARG A 150 -8.83 -0.76 13.58
C ARG A 150 -8.12 -1.98 13.00
N LEU A 151 -7.22 -1.79 12.05
CA LEU A 151 -6.46 -2.90 11.45
C LEU A 151 -5.58 -3.61 12.49
N LEU A 152 -4.91 -2.85 13.38
CA LEU A 152 -4.08 -3.42 14.43
C LEU A 152 -4.89 -4.30 15.39
N ALA A 153 -6.13 -3.90 15.72
CA ALA A 153 -7.03 -4.72 16.55
C ALA A 153 -7.30 -6.08 15.91
N ASP A 154 -7.58 -6.12 14.59
CA ASP A 154 -7.80 -7.37 13.88
C ASP A 154 -6.52 -8.24 13.78
N LEU A 155 -5.36 -7.61 13.59
CA LEU A 155 -4.09 -8.33 13.57
C LEU A 155 -3.76 -8.94 14.93
N ILE A 156 -4.06 -8.25 16.03
CA ILE A 156 -3.90 -8.75 17.40
C ILE A 156 -4.87 -9.92 17.65
N GLU A 157 -6.15 -9.79 17.27
CA GLU A 157 -7.13 -10.87 17.39
C GLU A 157 -6.68 -12.13 16.63
N ARG A 158 -6.04 -11.95 15.46
CA ARG A 158 -5.44 -13.01 14.65
C ARG A 158 -4.04 -13.45 15.12
N LYS A 159 -3.57 -12.95 16.26
CA LYS A 159 -2.32 -13.33 16.93
C LYS A 159 -1.06 -13.05 16.10
N SER A 160 -1.06 -11.98 15.30
CA SER A 160 0.15 -11.50 14.66
C SER A 160 1.12 -10.94 15.70
N SER A 161 2.38 -11.36 15.68
CA SER A 161 3.43 -10.86 16.60
C SER A 161 3.90 -9.44 16.27
N GLY A 162 3.57 -8.93 15.08
CA GLY A 162 3.99 -7.59 14.66
C GLY A 162 3.55 -7.26 13.25
N VAL A 163 3.67 -5.98 12.92
CA VAL A 163 3.30 -5.43 11.62
C VAL A 163 4.37 -4.48 11.12
N HIS A 164 4.61 -4.48 9.82
CA HIS A 164 5.52 -3.54 9.17
C HIS A 164 4.85 -2.82 7.99
N LEU A 165 5.52 -1.81 7.49
CA LEU A 165 5.17 -1.07 6.29
C LEU A 165 6.42 -0.54 5.59
N GLY A 166 6.31 -0.23 4.30
CA GLY A 166 7.29 0.56 3.57
C GLY A 166 6.78 1.99 3.37
N VAL A 167 7.65 2.97 3.53
CA VAL A 167 7.35 4.38 3.27
C VAL A 167 8.47 5.02 2.48
N SER A 168 8.12 5.86 1.49
CA SER A 168 9.13 6.62 0.73
C SER A 168 9.97 7.52 1.64
N THR A 169 11.28 7.54 1.42
CA THR A 169 12.21 8.46 2.11
C THR A 169 11.83 9.93 1.91
N ARG A 170 11.06 10.26 0.87
CA ARG A 170 10.57 11.62 0.58
C ARG A 170 9.30 12.00 1.36
N ASN A 171 8.66 11.06 2.06
CA ASN A 171 7.40 11.31 2.76
C ASN A 171 7.61 11.53 4.27
N ASP A 172 8.30 12.63 4.63
CA ASP A 172 8.58 12.98 6.03
C ASP A 172 7.32 13.04 6.90
N ARG A 173 6.18 13.46 6.30
CA ARG A 173 4.91 13.54 7.00
C ARG A 173 4.41 12.16 7.42
N ALA A 174 4.47 11.18 6.52
CA ALA A 174 4.07 9.80 6.82
C ALA A 174 5.04 9.15 7.82
N ILE A 175 6.36 9.37 7.65
CA ILE A 175 7.38 8.89 8.60
C ILE A 175 7.06 9.37 10.01
N GLY A 176 6.87 10.70 10.20
CA GLY A 176 6.54 11.28 11.51
C GLY A 176 5.19 10.80 12.06
N PHE A 177 4.21 10.50 11.20
CA PHE A 177 2.94 9.91 11.59
C PHE A 177 3.13 8.48 12.11
N TYR A 178 3.86 7.63 11.40
CA TYR A 178 4.11 6.25 11.83
C TYR A 178 4.93 6.17 13.13
N GLN A 179 5.91 7.08 13.31
CA GLN A 179 6.65 7.19 14.58
C GLN A 179 5.71 7.47 15.76
N LYS A 180 4.75 8.40 15.60
CA LYS A 180 3.72 8.70 16.62
C LYS A 180 2.77 7.52 16.86
N MET A 181 2.62 6.61 15.90
CA MET A 181 1.86 5.37 16.01
C MET A 181 2.69 4.23 16.63
N GLY A 182 3.93 4.47 17.06
CA GLY A 182 4.79 3.48 17.69
C GLY A 182 5.53 2.57 16.73
N PHE A 183 5.61 2.93 15.44
CA PHE A 183 6.46 2.25 14.49
C PHE A 183 7.89 2.79 14.59
N ALA A 184 8.88 1.91 14.56
CA ALA A 184 10.29 2.25 14.50
C ALA A 184 10.89 1.84 13.14
N GLU A 185 11.88 2.60 12.68
CA GLU A 185 12.65 2.24 11.49
C GLU A 185 13.44 0.95 11.75
N ILE A 186 13.37 0.00 10.84
CA ILE A 186 14.06 -1.30 10.91
C ILE A 186 15.14 -1.42 9.85
N MET A 187 14.87 -0.98 8.63
CA MET A 187 15.82 -1.02 7.53
C MET A 187 15.47 0.01 6.45
N ARG A 188 16.43 0.29 5.60
CA ARG A 188 16.25 1.07 4.36
C ARG A 188 16.63 0.23 3.16
N ASP A 189 15.98 0.51 2.03
CA ASP A 189 16.27 -0.09 0.74
C ASP A 189 16.25 1.01 -0.35
N GLY A 190 17.14 0.89 -1.33
CA GLY A 190 17.31 1.89 -2.38
C GLY A 190 18.11 3.14 -1.97
N PRO A 191 18.15 4.18 -2.82
CA PRO A 191 18.86 5.43 -2.57
C PRO A 191 18.33 6.19 -1.35
N ALA A 192 19.20 6.98 -0.71
CA ALA A 192 18.85 7.72 0.51
C ALA A 192 17.73 8.76 0.29
N ASP A 193 17.67 9.34 -0.89
CA ASP A 193 16.74 10.41 -1.29
C ASP A 193 15.56 9.92 -2.15
N ASP A 194 15.59 8.65 -2.59
CA ASP A 194 14.53 8.05 -3.40
C ASP A 194 14.38 6.55 -3.12
N GLY A 195 14.46 6.16 -1.86
CA GLY A 195 14.32 4.78 -1.40
C GLY A 195 13.10 4.55 -0.54
N THR A 196 13.09 3.39 0.11
CA THR A 196 12.05 2.95 1.02
C THR A 196 12.61 2.77 2.44
N ILE A 197 11.94 3.35 3.42
CA ILE A 197 12.15 3.06 4.84
C ILE A 197 11.13 2.00 5.24
N TYR A 198 11.60 0.86 5.73
CA TYR A 198 10.73 -0.12 6.37
C TYR A 198 10.62 0.21 7.86
N MET A 199 9.40 0.41 8.29
CA MET A 199 9.07 0.68 9.69
C MET A 199 8.22 -0.45 10.25
N ALA A 200 8.43 -0.80 11.51
CA ALA A 200 7.71 -1.91 12.12
C ALA A 200 7.32 -1.62 13.57
N ARG A 201 6.30 -2.34 14.03
CA ARG A 201 5.78 -2.30 15.40
C ARG A 201 5.45 -3.71 15.86
N GLY A 202 5.93 -4.08 17.06
CA GLY A 202 5.50 -5.31 17.75
C GLY A 202 4.03 -5.21 18.18
N LEU A 203 3.33 -6.33 18.17
CA LEU A 203 1.95 -6.45 18.67
C LEU A 203 1.95 -7.37 19.90
N PRO A 204 1.04 -7.15 20.89
CA PRO A 204 0.96 -7.95 22.10
C PRO A 204 0.50 -9.39 21.86
#